data_e5ff4801990d37fb271b326f5fdcd423
#
_entry.id   e5ff4801990d37fb271b326f5fdcd423
#
_cell.length_a   1.000
_cell.length_b   1.000
_cell.length_c   1.000
_cell.angle_alpha   90.00
_cell.angle_beta   90.00
_cell.angle_gamma   90.00
#
_symmetry.space_group_name_H-M   'P 1'
#
loop_
_entity.id
_entity.type
_entity.pdbx_description
1 polymer ?
#
loop_
_entity_poly.entity_id
_entity_poly.type
_entity_poly.pdbx_seq_one_letter_code
_entity_poly.pdbx_strand_id
1 'polypeptide(L)'
;MSESTTVCDQYPLHRAVFEGNLRKVSSLLHDHDIDERDSHGNTPLHLAVMLGHKGWSPLAEAISWGSRSIVKAVLRKMKEQNQHNIERNRPKLMKALHGLGDFYVELKWDFTSWIPLVSRILPSDTCKISKKGCCIRLDSTLIDFADMKWQRGDISIIFNGDAEGTKSFAILDNEKKVFQRMQDEDSDAEVDEEVDLLMSCDIVSAMMSTKPITFSRSQDGWFFKEDKIENVGSYVANVYDVNGMTLITKKRREHLSKEDIVKNKAVVESISKGTSTVESIPEVKRKKSLSAPAVERCSWEKYIDSETINMPTLGRKTIFKEEKKTMKATVAMNEGFPLKLEPLLNVLEVIAPFKHFDKLKDFVSLKLPPGFPVRVEIPVLPTIVARITFQKFEAEVKIPDSKFLIPKDFKEDPCRFPDL
;
A
#
# COMPACT_ATOMS: atom_id res chain seq x y z
N MET A 1 -10.64 -3.57 51.04
CA MET A 1 -11.29 -4.55 50.16
C MET A 1 -11.03 -4.06 48.73
N SER A 2 -10.02 -4.62 48.08
CA SER A 2 -9.69 -4.31 46.69
C SER A 2 -10.62 -5.14 45.80
N GLU A 3 -11.55 -4.49 45.08
CA GLU A 3 -12.35 -5.12 44.04
C GLU A 3 -11.38 -5.66 42.98
N SER A 4 -11.28 -6.98 42.91
CA SER A 4 -10.71 -7.67 41.76
C SER A 4 -11.66 -7.47 40.59
N THR A 5 -11.47 -6.43 39.78
CA THR A 5 -12.05 -6.34 38.44
C THR A 5 -11.61 -7.60 37.69
N THR A 6 -12.54 -8.54 37.50
CA THR A 6 -12.31 -9.72 36.74
C THR A 6 -11.92 -9.33 35.31
N VAL A 7 -10.94 -9.97 34.72
CA VAL A 7 -10.45 -9.78 33.33
C VAL A 7 -11.62 -9.73 32.31
N CYS A 8 -12.75 -10.32 32.70
CA CYS A 8 -14.01 -10.32 31.95
C CYS A 8 -14.63 -8.94 31.69
N ASP A 9 -14.38 -7.93 32.53
CA ASP A 9 -14.94 -6.59 32.39
C ASP A 9 -14.02 -5.61 31.70
N GLN A 10 -12.81 -6.04 31.36
CA GLN A 10 -11.78 -5.21 30.77
C GLN A 10 -12.09 -4.75 29.32
N TYR A 11 -12.90 -5.52 28.55
CA TYR A 11 -13.17 -5.29 27.13
C TYR A 11 -14.68 -5.28 26.84
N PRO A 12 -15.46 -4.29 27.31
CA PRO A 12 -16.92 -4.33 27.23
C PRO A 12 -17.46 -4.29 25.80
N LEU A 13 -16.81 -3.54 24.89
CA LEU A 13 -17.20 -3.47 23.49
C LEU A 13 -16.90 -4.79 22.77
N HIS A 14 -15.74 -5.39 23.01
CA HIS A 14 -15.38 -6.70 22.46
C HIS A 14 -16.37 -7.76 22.91
N ARG A 15 -16.70 -7.79 24.21
CA ARG A 15 -17.69 -8.72 24.75
C ARG A 15 -19.06 -8.55 24.10
N ALA A 16 -19.55 -7.30 23.99
CA ALA A 16 -20.84 -7.06 23.37
C ALA A 16 -20.90 -7.51 21.91
N VAL A 17 -19.80 -7.35 21.18
CA VAL A 17 -19.65 -7.84 19.80
C VAL A 17 -19.59 -9.37 19.75
N PHE A 18 -18.81 -10.02 20.64
CA PHE A 18 -18.67 -11.46 20.72
C PHE A 18 -20.02 -12.14 21.03
N GLU A 19 -20.79 -11.57 21.92
CA GLU A 19 -22.13 -12.02 22.30
C GLU A 19 -23.21 -11.67 21.26
N GLY A 20 -22.89 -10.88 20.21
CA GLY A 20 -23.84 -10.42 19.20
C GLY A 20 -24.91 -9.45 19.72
N ASN A 21 -24.66 -8.77 20.83
CA ASN A 21 -25.59 -7.83 21.45
C ASN A 21 -25.53 -6.45 20.79
N LEU A 22 -26.25 -6.29 19.66
CA LEU A 22 -26.25 -5.06 18.87
C LEU A 22 -26.64 -3.79 19.64
N ARG A 23 -27.58 -3.90 20.59
CA ARG A 23 -27.99 -2.74 21.41
C ARG A 23 -26.86 -2.26 22.30
N LYS A 24 -26.15 -3.21 22.94
CA LYS A 24 -24.99 -2.90 23.78
C LYS A 24 -23.81 -2.40 22.95
N VAL A 25 -23.59 -2.96 21.77
CA VAL A 25 -22.58 -2.47 20.82
C VAL A 25 -22.86 -1.00 20.48
N SER A 26 -24.09 -0.66 20.05
CA SER A 26 -24.45 0.71 19.69
C SER A 26 -24.26 1.70 20.86
N SER A 27 -24.56 1.31 22.09
CA SER A 27 -24.36 2.18 23.27
C SER A 27 -22.88 2.37 23.62
N LEU A 28 -22.03 1.36 23.40
CA LEU A 28 -20.60 1.41 23.75
C LEU A 28 -19.71 2.05 22.68
N LEU A 29 -20.19 2.14 21.44
CA LEU A 29 -19.41 2.72 20.33
C LEU A 29 -19.02 4.19 20.53
N HIS A 30 -19.75 4.93 21.38
CA HIS A 30 -19.47 6.34 21.67
C HIS A 30 -18.40 6.52 22.75
N ASP A 31 -18.26 5.55 23.64
CA ASP A 31 -17.45 5.66 24.87
C ASP A 31 -16.16 4.83 24.82
N HIS A 32 -16.03 3.92 23.82
CA HIS A 32 -14.90 3.01 23.72
C HIS A 32 -14.17 3.12 22.38
N ASP A 33 -12.85 2.96 22.43
CA ASP A 33 -12.03 2.93 21.23
C ASP A 33 -12.31 1.67 20.40
N ILE A 34 -12.78 1.88 19.17
CA ILE A 34 -13.08 0.80 18.22
C ILE A 34 -11.82 0.06 17.74
N ASP A 35 -10.66 0.67 17.89
CA ASP A 35 -9.36 0.09 17.55
C ASP A 35 -8.63 -0.53 18.75
N GLU A 36 -9.25 -0.48 19.94
CA GLU A 36 -8.73 -1.17 21.12
C GLU A 36 -8.53 -2.67 20.83
N ARG A 37 -7.46 -3.23 21.38
CA ARG A 37 -7.13 -4.65 21.19
C ARG A 37 -7.24 -5.41 22.49
N ASP A 38 -7.93 -6.56 22.43
CA ASP A 38 -8.02 -7.50 23.56
C ASP A 38 -6.67 -8.20 23.83
N SER A 39 -6.68 -9.09 24.84
CA SER A 39 -5.49 -9.89 25.22
C SER A 39 -4.94 -10.76 24.09
N HIS A 40 -5.75 -11.10 23.09
CA HIS A 40 -5.34 -11.84 21.90
C HIS A 40 -4.89 -10.95 20.76
N GLY A 41 -5.02 -9.62 20.88
CA GLY A 41 -4.66 -8.63 19.88
C GLY A 41 -5.74 -8.38 18.84
N ASN A 42 -6.97 -8.77 19.10
CA ASN A 42 -8.13 -8.53 18.24
C ASN A 42 -8.85 -7.23 18.61
N THR A 43 -9.35 -6.51 17.63
CA THR A 43 -10.29 -5.41 17.82
C THR A 43 -11.73 -5.94 17.86
N PRO A 44 -12.73 -5.16 18.30
CA PRO A 44 -14.13 -5.54 18.21
C PRO A 44 -14.52 -5.98 16.80
N LEU A 45 -14.02 -5.30 15.76
CA LEU A 45 -14.28 -5.67 14.37
C LEU A 45 -13.66 -7.03 14.00
N HIS A 46 -12.50 -7.38 14.54
CA HIS A 46 -11.94 -8.71 14.41
C HIS A 46 -12.90 -9.77 14.96
N LEU A 47 -13.49 -9.56 16.12
CA LEU A 47 -14.47 -10.48 16.70
C LEU A 47 -15.78 -10.51 15.90
N ALA A 48 -16.23 -9.37 15.38
CA ALA A 48 -17.44 -9.29 14.55
C ALA A 48 -17.37 -10.19 13.30
N VAL A 49 -16.18 -10.36 12.72
CA VAL A 49 -15.97 -11.29 11.60
C VAL A 49 -15.48 -12.68 12.02
N MET A 50 -15.60 -12.99 13.29
CA MET A 50 -15.25 -14.30 13.89
C MET A 50 -13.78 -14.67 13.79
N LEU A 51 -12.92 -13.83 14.30
CA LEU A 51 -11.50 -13.85 14.04
C LEU A 51 -10.67 -14.21 15.24
N GLY A 52 -9.76 -15.05 15.03
CA GLY A 52 -8.84 -15.45 16.02
C GLY A 52 -7.36 -15.40 15.63
N HIS A 53 -6.96 -14.68 14.58
CA HIS A 53 -5.60 -14.81 14.05
C HIS A 53 -4.79 -13.53 14.22
N LYS A 54 -3.92 -13.52 15.22
CA LYS A 54 -3.03 -12.40 15.54
C LYS A 54 -2.21 -11.94 14.34
N GLY A 55 -2.35 -10.66 13.97
CA GLY A 55 -1.51 -10.00 12.96
C GLY A 55 -2.11 -9.93 11.55
N TRP A 56 -3.35 -10.32 11.36
CA TRP A 56 -4.09 -10.10 10.12
C TRP A 56 -5.09 -8.94 10.26
N SER A 57 -5.53 -8.38 9.13
CA SER A 57 -6.53 -7.30 9.14
C SER A 57 -7.95 -7.87 9.23
N PRO A 58 -8.94 -7.08 9.70
CA PRO A 58 -10.35 -7.49 9.65
C PRO A 58 -10.82 -7.91 8.26
N LEU A 59 -10.35 -7.23 7.21
CA LEU A 59 -10.67 -7.59 5.83
C LEU A 59 -10.10 -8.98 5.46
N ALA A 60 -8.86 -9.27 5.84
CA ALA A 60 -8.24 -10.57 5.58
C ALA A 60 -9.06 -11.72 6.21
N GLU A 61 -9.60 -11.47 7.37
CA GLU A 61 -10.42 -12.45 8.04
C GLU A 61 -11.81 -12.56 7.43
N ALA A 62 -12.44 -11.45 7.07
CA ALA A 62 -13.71 -11.48 6.35
C ALA A 62 -13.60 -12.30 5.04
N ILE A 63 -12.48 -12.15 4.32
CA ILE A 63 -12.17 -12.95 3.14
C ILE A 63 -12.01 -14.44 3.52
N SER A 64 -11.27 -14.74 4.60
CA SER A 64 -11.10 -16.09 5.09
C SER A 64 -12.42 -16.73 5.49
N TRP A 65 -13.31 -15.99 6.13
CA TRP A 65 -14.66 -16.45 6.44
C TRP A 65 -15.44 -16.82 5.18
N GLY A 66 -15.28 -16.04 4.10
CA GLY A 66 -15.84 -16.30 2.79
C GLY A 66 -17.27 -15.79 2.59
N SER A 67 -17.75 -14.89 3.45
CA SER A 67 -19.05 -14.24 3.26
C SER A 67 -18.88 -12.96 2.43
N ARG A 68 -19.40 -12.96 1.21
CA ARG A 68 -19.35 -11.82 0.29
C ARG A 68 -19.94 -10.54 0.90
N SER A 69 -21.05 -10.65 1.62
CA SER A 69 -21.69 -9.50 2.26
C SER A 69 -20.84 -8.90 3.39
N ILE A 70 -20.15 -9.72 4.16
CA ILE A 70 -19.24 -9.26 5.23
C ILE A 70 -18.02 -8.58 4.60
N VAL A 71 -17.40 -9.20 3.56
CA VAL A 71 -16.25 -8.60 2.86
C VAL A 71 -16.64 -7.23 2.30
N LYS A 72 -17.81 -7.13 1.63
CA LYS A 72 -18.33 -5.86 1.09
C LYS A 72 -18.53 -4.80 2.17
N ALA A 73 -19.14 -5.16 3.30
CA ALA A 73 -19.38 -4.24 4.41
C ALA A 73 -18.06 -3.73 5.05
N VAL A 74 -17.10 -4.64 5.29
CA VAL A 74 -15.79 -4.28 5.84
C VAL A 74 -15.01 -3.39 4.88
N LEU A 75 -15.01 -3.73 3.60
CA LEU A 75 -14.32 -2.97 2.56
C LEU A 75 -14.86 -1.54 2.46
N ARG A 76 -16.20 -1.38 2.40
CA ARG A 76 -16.84 -0.05 2.41
C ARG A 76 -16.45 0.76 3.63
N LYS A 77 -16.53 0.14 4.81
CA LYS A 77 -16.17 0.86 6.03
C LYS A 77 -14.70 1.27 6.07
N MET A 78 -13.81 0.45 5.55
CA MET A 78 -12.40 0.83 5.41
C MET A 78 -12.21 2.01 4.46
N LYS A 79 -12.91 2.03 3.32
CA LYS A 79 -12.86 3.15 2.36
C LYS A 79 -13.39 4.44 2.97
N GLU A 80 -14.55 4.41 3.63
CA GLU A 80 -15.10 5.56 4.37
C GLU A 80 -14.12 6.09 5.44
N GLN A 81 -13.51 5.21 6.22
CA GLN A 81 -12.53 5.59 7.24
C GLN A 81 -11.28 6.22 6.63
N ASN A 82 -10.79 5.68 5.51
CA ASN A 82 -9.63 6.24 4.82
C ASN A 82 -9.93 7.66 4.32
N GLN A 83 -11.10 7.86 3.71
CA GLN A 83 -11.54 9.16 3.23
C GLN A 83 -11.65 10.18 4.38
N HIS A 84 -12.32 9.80 5.47
CA HIS A 84 -12.42 10.63 6.66
C HIS A 84 -11.05 10.95 7.30
N ASN A 85 -10.11 9.99 7.30
CA ASN A 85 -8.75 10.20 7.78
C ASN A 85 -7.97 11.17 6.89
N ILE A 86 -8.13 11.11 5.57
CA ILE A 86 -7.51 12.06 4.64
C ILE A 86 -7.99 13.47 4.94
N GLU A 87 -9.30 13.68 5.09
CA GLU A 87 -9.85 14.99 5.42
C GLU A 87 -9.38 15.51 6.77
N ARG A 88 -9.42 14.67 7.81
CA ARG A 88 -8.92 15.02 9.15
C ARG A 88 -7.45 15.39 9.16
N ASN A 89 -6.64 14.74 8.35
CA ASN A 89 -5.19 14.98 8.27
C ASN A 89 -4.83 16.08 7.26
N ARG A 90 -5.78 16.59 6.49
CA ARG A 90 -5.57 17.65 5.49
C ARG A 90 -4.78 18.85 6.03
N PRO A 91 -5.09 19.44 7.20
CA PRO A 91 -4.31 20.58 7.73
C PRO A 91 -2.84 20.23 7.97
N LYS A 92 -2.56 19.00 8.42
CA LYS A 92 -1.18 18.50 8.60
C LYS A 92 -0.47 18.36 7.26
N LEU A 93 -1.18 17.84 6.23
CA LEU A 93 -0.66 17.72 4.87
C LEU A 93 -0.30 19.10 4.30
N MET A 94 -1.20 20.08 4.43
CA MET A 94 -0.96 21.44 3.96
C MET A 94 0.29 22.03 4.61
N LYS A 95 0.43 21.90 5.92
CA LYS A 95 1.61 22.37 6.66
C LYS A 95 2.90 21.68 6.18
N ALA A 96 2.84 20.37 5.98
CA ALA A 96 3.99 19.59 5.50
C ALA A 96 4.39 20.00 4.06
N LEU A 97 3.40 20.20 3.17
CA LEU A 97 3.64 20.67 1.81
C LEU A 97 4.25 22.07 1.76
N HIS A 98 3.77 23.00 2.60
CA HIS A 98 4.40 24.33 2.70
C HIS A 98 5.87 24.24 3.14
N GLY A 99 6.17 23.34 4.08
CA GLY A 99 7.56 23.15 4.56
C GLY A 99 8.51 22.54 3.55
N LEU A 100 7.98 21.95 2.47
CA LEU A 100 8.79 21.28 1.46
C LEU A 100 9.42 22.25 0.42
N GLY A 101 8.99 23.52 0.34
CA GLY A 101 9.40 24.47 -0.67
C GLY A 101 8.79 24.18 -2.05
N ASP A 102 9.02 25.06 -3.01
CA ASP A 102 8.55 24.88 -4.38
C ASP A 102 9.63 24.23 -5.23
N PHE A 103 9.26 23.27 -6.08
CA PHE A 103 10.23 22.56 -6.91
C PHE A 103 9.61 21.96 -8.17
N TYR A 104 10.48 21.61 -9.08
CA TYR A 104 10.23 20.74 -10.22
C TYR A 104 11.18 19.54 -10.14
N VAL A 105 10.66 18.31 -10.34
CA VAL A 105 11.47 17.10 -10.35
C VAL A 105 11.07 16.17 -11.49
N GLU A 106 12.05 15.54 -12.13
CA GLU A 106 11.87 14.41 -13.02
C GLU A 106 12.32 13.13 -12.33
N LEU A 107 11.36 12.24 -12.10
CA LEU A 107 11.55 10.97 -11.44
C LEU A 107 11.33 9.83 -12.44
N LYS A 108 12.39 9.14 -12.81
CA LYS A 108 12.27 7.93 -13.61
C LYS A 108 12.11 6.74 -12.69
N TRP A 109 11.13 5.90 -12.99
CA TRP A 109 11.02 4.60 -12.39
C TRP A 109 10.94 3.53 -13.48
N ASP A 110 11.61 2.42 -13.25
CA ASP A 110 11.63 1.28 -14.15
C ASP A 110 11.77 -0.02 -13.37
N PHE A 111 11.32 -1.09 -14.01
CA PHE A 111 11.62 -2.44 -13.57
C PHE A 111 12.56 -3.08 -14.58
N THR A 112 13.61 -3.69 -14.09
CA THR A 112 14.61 -4.39 -14.92
C THR A 112 14.63 -5.87 -14.57
N SER A 113 14.91 -6.72 -15.57
CA SER A 113 15.09 -8.15 -15.37
C SER A 113 16.28 -8.61 -16.20
N TRP A 114 17.04 -9.57 -15.67
CA TRP A 114 18.09 -10.24 -16.44
C TRP A 114 17.51 -11.22 -17.49
N ILE A 115 16.21 -11.52 -17.42
CA ILE A 115 15.50 -12.31 -18.42
C ILE A 115 15.02 -11.38 -19.53
N PRO A 116 15.53 -11.47 -20.77
CA PRO A 116 15.27 -10.48 -21.83
C PRO A 116 13.78 -10.30 -22.19
N LEU A 117 13.00 -11.37 -22.23
CA LEU A 117 11.57 -11.32 -22.55
C LEU A 117 10.77 -10.61 -21.45
N VAL A 118 11.12 -10.86 -20.19
CA VAL A 118 10.50 -10.22 -19.04
C VAL A 118 10.77 -8.72 -19.06
N SER A 119 11.99 -8.30 -19.36
CA SER A 119 12.34 -6.87 -19.43
C SER A 119 11.52 -6.07 -20.44
N ARG A 120 10.97 -6.71 -21.47
CA ARG A 120 10.17 -6.04 -22.51
C ARG A 120 8.73 -5.72 -22.08
N ILE A 121 8.19 -6.50 -21.14
CA ILE A 121 6.83 -6.33 -20.63
C ILE A 121 6.77 -5.54 -19.32
N LEU A 122 7.92 -5.28 -18.70
CA LEU A 122 7.99 -4.53 -17.45
C LEU A 122 7.75 -3.04 -17.71
N PRO A 123 7.00 -2.37 -16.81
CA PRO A 123 6.69 -0.95 -16.96
C PRO A 123 7.90 -0.08 -16.68
N SER A 124 7.90 1.08 -17.30
CA SER A 124 8.81 2.18 -16.96
C SER A 124 8.16 3.49 -17.31
N ASP A 125 8.43 4.52 -16.54
CA ASP A 125 7.96 5.87 -16.84
C ASP A 125 8.91 6.93 -16.30
N THR A 126 8.78 8.15 -16.81
CA THR A 126 9.41 9.34 -16.26
C THR A 126 8.34 10.33 -15.87
N CYS A 127 8.03 10.33 -14.58
CA CYS A 127 7.07 11.26 -14.01
C CYS A 127 7.70 12.64 -13.84
N LYS A 128 6.98 13.68 -14.25
CA LYS A 128 7.36 15.08 -14.02
C LYS A 128 6.47 15.65 -12.94
N ILE A 129 7.07 16.02 -11.83
CA ILE A 129 6.34 16.53 -10.66
C ILE A 129 6.65 18.00 -10.50
N SER A 130 5.60 18.82 -10.51
CA SER A 130 5.67 20.26 -10.20
C SER A 130 4.94 20.51 -8.90
N LYS A 131 5.57 21.22 -7.97
CA LYS A 131 5.00 21.55 -6.66
C LYS A 131 5.13 23.04 -6.39
N LYS A 132 4.00 23.70 -6.06
CA LYS A 132 3.94 25.11 -5.69
C LYS A 132 2.95 25.32 -4.54
N GLY A 133 3.41 25.88 -3.43
CA GLY A 133 2.59 26.03 -2.24
C GLY A 133 2.02 24.68 -1.79
N CYS A 134 0.69 24.54 -1.75
CA CYS A 134 0.00 23.30 -1.47
C CYS A 134 -0.48 22.54 -2.72
N CYS A 135 -0.10 23.01 -3.92
CA CYS A 135 -0.50 22.40 -5.17
C CYS A 135 0.60 21.48 -5.71
N ILE A 136 0.20 20.33 -6.22
CA ILE A 136 1.08 19.34 -6.85
C ILE A 136 0.47 18.95 -8.20
N ARG A 137 1.30 18.86 -9.22
CA ARG A 137 0.96 18.24 -10.50
C ARG A 137 1.99 17.18 -10.83
N LEU A 138 1.51 16.00 -11.16
CA LEU A 138 2.30 14.89 -11.67
C LEU A 138 1.87 14.58 -13.10
N ASP A 139 2.79 14.64 -14.03
CA ASP A 139 2.60 14.26 -15.43
C ASP A 139 3.24 12.88 -15.65
N SER A 140 2.49 11.94 -16.26
CA SER A 140 2.87 10.55 -16.51
C SER A 140 2.48 10.14 -17.93
N THR A 141 3.22 9.19 -18.51
CA THR A 141 2.88 8.60 -19.81
C THR A 141 2.15 7.28 -19.73
N LEU A 142 1.93 6.75 -18.51
CA LEU A 142 1.22 5.49 -18.32
C LEU A 142 -0.25 5.74 -18.00
N ILE A 143 -1.13 5.08 -18.75
CA ILE A 143 -2.58 5.13 -18.53
C ILE A 143 -3.04 3.87 -17.84
N ASP A 144 -2.74 2.70 -18.39
CA ASP A 144 -3.31 1.42 -17.97
C ASP A 144 -2.42 0.24 -18.40
N PHE A 145 -2.75 -0.95 -17.91
CA PHE A 145 -2.16 -2.22 -18.30
C PHE A 145 -3.27 -3.17 -18.75
N ALA A 146 -3.44 -3.28 -20.07
CA ALA A 146 -4.41 -4.19 -20.67
C ALA A 146 -3.72 -5.11 -21.69
N ASP A 147 -4.19 -6.34 -21.82
CA ASP A 147 -3.68 -7.35 -22.76
C ASP A 147 -2.14 -7.55 -22.68
N MET A 148 -1.59 -7.57 -21.47
CA MET A 148 -0.14 -7.69 -21.22
C MET A 148 0.70 -6.59 -21.86
N LYS A 149 0.11 -5.45 -22.16
CA LYS A 149 0.79 -4.27 -22.69
C LYS A 149 0.45 -3.04 -21.87
N TRP A 150 1.43 -2.19 -21.68
CA TRP A 150 1.25 -0.88 -21.05
C TRP A 150 0.70 0.09 -22.09
N GLN A 151 -0.49 0.62 -21.79
CA GLN A 151 -1.07 1.69 -22.59
C GLN A 151 -0.38 3.01 -22.23
N ARG A 152 0.11 3.69 -23.26
CA ARG A 152 0.75 4.99 -23.16
C ARG A 152 -0.21 6.10 -23.55
N GLY A 153 -0.02 7.28 -22.96
CA GLY A 153 -0.76 8.48 -23.26
C GLY A 153 -0.14 9.67 -22.54
N ASP A 154 -0.90 10.71 -22.35
CA ASP A 154 -0.47 11.93 -21.65
C ASP A 154 -1.47 12.22 -20.51
N ILE A 155 -1.10 11.83 -19.30
CA ILE A 155 -1.96 11.90 -18.11
C ILE A 155 -1.36 12.89 -17.13
N SER A 156 -2.21 13.72 -16.54
CA SER A 156 -1.81 14.62 -15.46
C SER A 156 -2.68 14.43 -14.24
N ILE A 157 -2.05 14.24 -13.10
CA ILE A 157 -2.70 14.19 -11.80
C ILE A 157 -2.47 15.54 -11.13
N ILE A 158 -3.55 16.23 -10.78
CA ILE A 158 -3.50 17.53 -10.11
C ILE A 158 -4.10 17.38 -8.71
N PHE A 159 -3.31 17.79 -7.72
CA PHE A 159 -3.79 18.02 -6.37
C PHE A 159 -3.72 19.53 -6.09
N ASN A 160 -4.86 20.12 -5.77
CA ASN A 160 -4.97 21.51 -5.37
C ASN A 160 -5.36 21.57 -3.88
N GLY A 161 -4.39 21.89 -3.03
CA GLY A 161 -4.59 21.96 -1.58
C GLY A 161 -5.51 23.09 -1.15
N ASP A 162 -5.67 24.14 -1.94
CA ASP A 162 -6.52 25.29 -1.63
C ASP A 162 -8.00 25.05 -2.00
N ALA A 163 -8.29 23.99 -2.78
CA ALA A 163 -9.65 23.61 -3.12
C ALA A 163 -10.23 22.62 -2.10
N GLU A 164 -11.56 22.60 -1.92
CA GLU A 164 -12.26 21.73 -0.97
C GLU A 164 -12.89 20.51 -1.66
N GLY A 165 -13.00 19.40 -0.91
CA GLY A 165 -13.69 18.20 -1.31
C GLY A 165 -13.17 17.63 -2.63
N THR A 166 -14.08 17.14 -3.47
CA THR A 166 -13.80 16.54 -4.79
C THR A 166 -13.07 17.45 -5.76
N LYS A 167 -13.08 18.77 -5.54
CA LYS A 167 -12.37 19.74 -6.37
C LYS A 167 -10.87 19.77 -6.11
N SER A 168 -10.40 19.16 -5.02
CA SER A 168 -8.98 19.16 -4.65
C SER A 168 -8.15 18.20 -5.49
N PHE A 169 -8.77 17.20 -6.12
CA PHE A 169 -8.06 16.19 -6.88
C PHE A 169 -8.71 15.97 -8.25
N ALA A 170 -7.92 15.95 -9.29
CA ALA A 170 -8.37 15.66 -10.63
C ALA A 170 -7.31 14.92 -11.43
N ILE A 171 -7.76 14.02 -12.31
CA ILE A 171 -6.93 13.32 -13.27
C ILE A 171 -7.35 13.76 -14.67
N LEU A 172 -6.39 14.19 -15.48
CA LEU A 172 -6.60 14.72 -16.81
C LEU A 172 -6.02 13.76 -17.85
N ASP A 173 -6.78 13.49 -18.88
CA ASP A 173 -6.29 12.90 -20.13
C ASP A 173 -6.04 14.07 -21.11
N ASN A 174 -4.76 14.43 -21.29
CA ASN A 174 -4.39 15.59 -22.11
C ASN A 174 -4.58 15.34 -23.60
N GLU A 175 -4.55 14.06 -24.05
CA GLU A 175 -4.80 13.71 -25.46
C GLU A 175 -6.27 13.83 -25.81
N LYS A 176 -7.15 13.33 -24.92
CA LYS A 176 -8.61 13.37 -25.13
C LYS A 176 -9.27 14.67 -24.69
N LYS A 177 -8.54 15.49 -23.93
CA LYS A 177 -9.01 16.73 -23.30
C LYS A 177 -10.23 16.50 -22.41
N VAL A 178 -10.16 15.45 -21.60
CA VAL A 178 -11.15 15.13 -20.58
C VAL A 178 -10.50 15.04 -19.22
N PHE A 179 -11.29 15.21 -18.16
CA PHE A 179 -10.81 15.04 -16.79
C PHE A 179 -11.85 14.30 -15.97
N GLN A 180 -11.37 13.60 -14.96
CA GLN A 180 -12.17 12.96 -13.91
C GLN A 180 -11.75 13.51 -12.57
N ARG A 181 -12.75 13.84 -11.72
CA ARG A 181 -12.53 14.15 -10.31
C ARG A 181 -12.65 12.89 -9.47
N MET A 182 -11.96 12.87 -8.33
CA MET A 182 -12.16 11.80 -7.37
C MET A 182 -13.63 11.78 -6.95
N GLN A 183 -14.26 10.62 -7.04
CA GLN A 183 -15.63 10.44 -6.57
C GLN A 183 -15.64 10.29 -5.06
N ASP A 184 -16.69 10.80 -4.40
CA ASP A 184 -16.81 10.69 -2.94
C ASP A 184 -17.15 9.26 -2.50
N GLU A 185 -17.78 8.48 -3.38
CA GLU A 185 -18.16 7.09 -3.11
C GLU A 185 -17.97 6.22 -4.36
N ASP A 186 -17.42 5.03 -4.17
CA ASP A 186 -17.35 4.02 -5.22
C ASP A 186 -18.76 3.49 -5.52
N SER A 187 -19.03 3.20 -6.78
CA SER A 187 -20.28 2.57 -7.16
C SER A 187 -20.40 1.16 -6.55
N ASP A 188 -21.64 0.71 -6.36
CA ASP A 188 -21.90 -0.65 -5.87
C ASP A 188 -21.28 -1.74 -6.75
N ALA A 189 -21.17 -1.49 -8.05
CA ALA A 189 -20.60 -2.41 -9.02
C ALA A 189 -19.08 -2.53 -8.85
N GLU A 190 -18.36 -1.42 -8.66
CA GLU A 190 -16.91 -1.40 -8.42
C GLU A 190 -16.55 -2.12 -7.13
N VAL A 191 -17.28 -1.83 -6.05
CA VAL A 191 -17.08 -2.55 -4.77
C VAL A 191 -17.35 -4.05 -4.92
N ASP A 192 -18.37 -4.45 -5.70
CA ASP A 192 -18.68 -5.85 -5.93
C ASP A 192 -17.59 -6.54 -6.75
N GLU A 193 -17.00 -5.87 -7.70
CA GLU A 193 -15.89 -6.37 -8.51
C GLU A 193 -14.62 -6.57 -7.67
N GLU A 194 -14.28 -5.58 -6.83
CA GLU A 194 -13.17 -5.68 -5.88
C GLU A 194 -13.37 -6.84 -4.89
N VAL A 195 -14.58 -7.02 -4.37
CA VAL A 195 -14.92 -8.17 -3.50
C VAL A 195 -14.71 -9.50 -4.23
N ASP A 196 -15.13 -9.61 -5.49
CA ASP A 196 -14.94 -10.81 -6.28
C ASP A 196 -13.45 -11.14 -6.48
N LEU A 197 -12.63 -10.13 -6.73
CA LEU A 197 -11.19 -10.26 -6.85
C LEU A 197 -10.56 -10.69 -5.52
N LEU A 198 -10.87 -9.99 -4.42
CA LEU A 198 -10.34 -10.29 -3.09
C LEU A 198 -10.67 -11.72 -2.63
N MET A 199 -11.89 -12.21 -2.93
CA MET A 199 -12.30 -13.56 -2.59
C MET A 199 -11.68 -14.64 -3.49
N SER A 200 -11.07 -14.27 -4.59
CA SER A 200 -10.46 -15.18 -5.56
C SER A 200 -8.93 -15.24 -5.46
N CYS A 201 -8.31 -14.33 -4.71
CA CYS A 201 -6.87 -14.20 -4.60
C CYS A 201 -6.33 -14.71 -3.26
N ASP A 202 -5.01 -14.96 -3.19
CA ASP A 202 -4.30 -15.23 -1.94
C ASP A 202 -4.47 -14.04 -0.97
N ILE A 203 -4.74 -14.30 0.31
CA ILE A 203 -4.62 -13.27 1.35
C ILE A 203 -3.12 -13.13 1.66
N VAL A 204 -2.54 -11.98 1.33
CA VAL A 204 -1.10 -11.73 1.46
C VAL A 204 -0.84 -10.65 2.50
N SER A 205 0.12 -10.92 3.38
CA SER A 205 0.72 -9.92 4.26
C SER A 205 2.22 -9.88 3.99
N ALA A 206 2.74 -8.73 3.64
CA ALA A 206 4.17 -8.52 3.42
C ALA A 206 4.71 -7.51 4.44
N MET A 207 5.83 -7.84 5.06
CA MET A 207 6.50 -6.97 6.03
C MET A 207 7.99 -6.95 5.75
N MET A 208 8.55 -5.74 5.67
CA MET A 208 10.00 -5.57 5.56
C MET A 208 10.61 -5.36 6.95
N SER A 209 11.59 -6.18 7.29
CA SER A 209 12.38 -5.98 8.50
C SER A 209 13.55 -5.04 8.21
N THR A 210 13.59 -3.91 8.92
CA THR A 210 14.66 -2.90 8.80
C THR A 210 15.76 -3.06 9.84
N LYS A 211 15.56 -3.90 10.87
CA LYS A 211 16.51 -4.07 11.98
C LYS A 211 17.90 -4.54 11.54
N PRO A 212 18.05 -5.55 10.67
CA PRO A 212 19.34 -6.07 10.25
C PRO A 212 19.97 -5.29 9.08
N ILE A 213 19.35 -4.17 8.64
CA ILE A 213 19.88 -3.42 7.49
C ILE A 213 21.19 -2.73 7.88
N THR A 214 22.20 -2.93 7.05
CA THR A 214 23.50 -2.25 7.11
C THR A 214 23.86 -1.72 5.72
N PHE A 215 24.64 -0.65 5.70
CA PHE A 215 25.13 -0.03 4.48
C PHE A 215 26.66 -0.20 4.41
N SER A 216 27.14 -0.60 3.25
CA SER A 216 28.57 -0.66 2.94
C SER A 216 28.83 0.00 1.60
N ARG A 217 29.98 0.66 1.44
CA ARG A 217 30.34 1.23 0.15
C ARG A 217 30.40 0.12 -0.90
N SER A 218 29.65 0.31 -1.99
CA SER A 218 29.79 -0.59 -3.15
C SER A 218 31.19 -0.39 -3.76
N GLN A 219 31.80 -1.47 -4.17
CA GLN A 219 33.15 -1.44 -4.76
C GLN A 219 33.09 -1.87 -6.23
N ASP A 220 33.89 -1.21 -7.04
CA ASP A 220 34.10 -1.55 -8.44
C ASP A 220 35.57 -1.97 -8.66
N GLY A 221 35.82 -2.71 -9.74
CA GLY A 221 37.15 -3.19 -10.11
C GLY A 221 37.42 -4.64 -9.70
N TRP A 222 38.14 -5.37 -10.59
CA TRP A 222 38.48 -6.79 -10.40
C TRP A 222 39.74 -6.97 -9.52
N PHE A 223 40.80 -6.20 -9.80
CA PHE A 223 42.08 -6.32 -9.10
C PHE A 223 42.29 -5.26 -8.03
N PHE A 224 41.86 -4.04 -8.30
CA PHE A 224 41.88 -2.94 -7.37
C PHE A 224 40.42 -2.53 -7.09
N LYS A 225 40.03 -2.71 -5.86
CA LYS A 225 38.66 -2.34 -5.41
C LYS A 225 38.64 -0.88 -5.03
N GLU A 226 37.96 -0.08 -5.80
CA GLU A 226 37.70 1.32 -5.48
C GLU A 226 36.24 1.54 -5.11
N ASP A 227 35.98 2.52 -4.29
CA ASP A 227 34.62 2.90 -3.92
C ASP A 227 33.85 3.39 -5.14
N LYS A 228 32.71 2.76 -5.39
CA LYS A 228 31.89 3.04 -6.56
C LYS A 228 31.26 4.42 -6.47
N ILE A 229 31.48 5.25 -7.50
CA ILE A 229 30.87 6.55 -7.71
C ILE A 229 30.20 6.53 -9.08
N GLU A 230 28.96 6.99 -9.15
CA GLU A 230 28.20 7.04 -10.39
C GLU A 230 27.58 8.41 -10.63
N ASN A 231 27.38 8.75 -11.91
CA ASN A 231 26.57 9.87 -12.30
C ASN A 231 25.10 9.44 -12.44
N VAL A 232 24.23 10.03 -11.63
CA VAL A 232 22.79 9.80 -11.63
C VAL A 232 22.11 11.09 -12.06
N GLY A 233 21.68 11.17 -13.34
CA GLY A 233 21.28 12.42 -13.94
C GLY A 233 22.42 13.44 -13.94
N SER A 234 22.19 14.58 -13.30
CA SER A 234 23.20 15.64 -13.11
C SER A 234 23.98 15.53 -11.80
N TYR A 235 23.78 14.45 -11.01
CA TYR A 235 24.34 14.32 -9.67
C TYR A 235 25.42 13.23 -9.62
N VAL A 236 26.56 13.56 -9.01
CA VAL A 236 27.60 12.59 -8.69
C VAL A 236 27.22 11.92 -7.37
N ALA A 237 27.06 10.62 -7.36
CA ALA A 237 26.53 9.88 -6.22
C ALA A 237 27.47 8.77 -5.74
N ASN A 238 27.59 8.65 -4.43
CA ASN A 238 28.25 7.56 -3.77
C ASN A 238 27.32 6.34 -3.70
N VAL A 239 27.75 5.19 -4.19
CA VAL A 239 26.93 3.98 -4.24
C VAL A 239 27.16 3.11 -3.00
N TYR A 240 26.08 2.65 -2.39
CA TYR A 240 26.09 1.78 -1.22
C TYR A 240 25.28 0.52 -1.48
N ASP A 241 25.83 -0.60 -1.04
CA ASP A 241 25.11 -1.86 -0.93
C ASP A 241 24.29 -1.87 0.36
N VAL A 242 23.02 -2.21 0.24
CA VAL A 242 22.07 -2.34 1.34
C VAL A 242 21.96 -3.84 1.67
N ASN A 243 22.55 -4.25 2.78
CA ASN A 243 22.58 -5.64 3.22
C ASN A 243 21.56 -5.88 4.34
N GLY A 244 21.10 -7.13 4.48
CA GLY A 244 20.20 -7.54 5.57
C GLY A 244 18.74 -7.13 5.40
N MET A 245 18.35 -6.59 4.25
CA MET A 245 16.95 -6.30 3.95
C MET A 245 16.18 -7.62 3.83
N THR A 246 15.24 -7.86 4.75
CA THR A 246 14.49 -9.11 4.81
C THR A 246 13.00 -8.85 4.60
N LEU A 247 12.47 -9.40 3.51
CA LEU A 247 11.04 -9.42 3.24
C LEU A 247 10.43 -10.69 3.85
N ILE A 248 9.47 -10.52 4.73
CA ILE A 248 8.67 -11.60 5.33
C ILE A 248 7.31 -11.55 4.67
N THR A 249 6.99 -12.57 3.90
CA THR A 249 5.70 -12.70 3.22
C THR A 249 4.92 -13.83 3.86
N LYS A 250 3.70 -13.54 4.29
CA LYS A 250 2.74 -14.52 4.79
C LYS A 250 1.58 -14.62 3.81
N LYS A 251 1.23 -15.83 3.41
CA LYS A 251 0.12 -16.11 2.49
C LYS A 251 -0.86 -17.07 3.13
N ARG A 252 -2.14 -16.74 3.04
CA ARG A 252 -3.25 -17.59 3.49
C ARG A 252 -4.12 -17.98 2.31
N ARG A 253 -4.64 -19.19 2.32
CA ARG A 253 -5.36 -19.80 1.19
C ARG A 253 -6.54 -20.67 1.61
N GLU A 254 -6.91 -20.68 2.88
CA GLU A 254 -7.96 -21.55 3.41
C GLU A 254 -9.34 -21.32 2.80
N HIS A 255 -9.55 -20.15 2.18
CA HIS A 255 -10.77 -19.79 1.46
C HIS A 255 -10.74 -20.15 -0.03
N LEU A 256 -9.58 -20.54 -0.57
CA LEU A 256 -9.44 -20.87 -1.99
C LEU A 256 -9.70 -22.35 -2.26
N SER A 257 -10.31 -22.63 -3.41
CA SER A 257 -10.40 -23.98 -3.94
C SER A 257 -9.03 -24.42 -4.50
N LYS A 258 -8.86 -25.73 -4.72
CA LYS A 258 -7.64 -26.24 -5.38
C LYS A 258 -7.49 -25.67 -6.80
N GLU A 259 -8.60 -25.42 -7.49
CA GLU A 259 -8.62 -24.84 -8.83
C GLU A 259 -8.18 -23.37 -8.79
N ASP A 260 -8.67 -22.57 -7.84
CA ASP A 260 -8.24 -21.17 -7.67
C ASP A 260 -6.74 -21.09 -7.39
N ILE A 261 -6.22 -21.96 -6.53
CA ILE A 261 -4.78 -22.00 -6.20
C ILE A 261 -3.93 -22.31 -7.45
N VAL A 262 -4.36 -23.28 -8.27
CA VAL A 262 -3.64 -23.63 -9.52
C VAL A 262 -3.66 -22.46 -10.51
N LYS A 263 -4.80 -21.80 -10.66
CA LYS A 263 -4.95 -20.64 -11.55
C LYS A 263 -4.08 -19.47 -11.08
N ASN A 264 -4.15 -19.11 -9.80
CA ASN A 264 -3.33 -18.03 -9.24
C ASN A 264 -1.83 -18.31 -9.40
N LYS A 265 -1.41 -19.56 -9.24
CA LYS A 265 -0.03 -19.97 -9.47
C LYS A 265 0.37 -19.84 -10.94
N ALA A 266 -0.50 -20.23 -11.87
CA ALA A 266 -0.25 -20.11 -13.30
C ALA A 266 -0.09 -18.65 -13.74
N VAL A 267 -0.90 -17.72 -13.21
CA VAL A 267 -0.76 -16.27 -13.45
C VAL A 267 0.62 -15.76 -13.02
N VAL A 268 1.02 -16.07 -11.77
CA VAL A 268 2.33 -15.63 -11.25
C VAL A 268 3.47 -16.24 -12.05
N GLU A 269 3.37 -17.50 -12.46
CA GLU A 269 4.39 -18.17 -13.28
C GLU A 269 4.46 -17.60 -14.70
N SER A 270 3.34 -17.26 -15.33
CA SER A 270 3.32 -16.65 -16.65
C SER A 270 4.00 -15.28 -16.66
N ILE A 271 3.69 -14.44 -15.64
CA ILE A 271 4.35 -13.15 -15.46
C ILE A 271 5.87 -13.34 -15.23
N SER A 272 6.26 -14.30 -14.37
CA SER A 272 7.67 -14.51 -14.04
C SER A 272 8.49 -15.09 -15.20
N LYS A 273 7.86 -15.83 -16.12
CA LYS A 273 8.50 -16.45 -17.29
C LYS A 273 8.39 -15.58 -18.55
N GLY A 274 7.60 -14.50 -18.53
CA GLY A 274 7.38 -13.63 -19.71
C GLY A 274 6.69 -14.35 -20.87
N THR A 275 5.93 -15.42 -20.59
CA THR A 275 5.20 -16.16 -21.62
C THR A 275 3.85 -15.50 -21.85
N SER A 276 3.65 -14.99 -23.07
CA SER A 276 2.44 -14.28 -23.53
C SER A 276 1.18 -15.14 -23.70
N THR A 277 1.09 -16.30 -23.10
CA THR A 277 -0.08 -17.19 -23.18
C THR A 277 -1.13 -16.85 -22.13
N VAL A 278 -1.43 -15.56 -21.96
CA VAL A 278 -2.55 -15.11 -21.09
C VAL A 278 -3.90 -15.10 -21.82
N GLU A 279 -3.93 -15.41 -23.14
CA GLU A 279 -5.19 -15.48 -23.91
C GLU A 279 -6.23 -16.48 -23.38
N SER A 280 -5.93 -17.22 -22.33
CA SER A 280 -6.84 -18.23 -21.76
C SER A 280 -6.86 -18.29 -20.24
N ILE A 281 -6.40 -17.27 -19.49
CA ILE A 281 -6.62 -17.27 -18.06
C ILE A 281 -8.05 -16.78 -17.82
N PRO A 282 -9.02 -17.69 -17.52
CA PRO A 282 -10.37 -17.26 -17.22
C PRO A 282 -10.30 -16.34 -16.00
N GLU A 283 -10.88 -15.18 -16.13
CA GLU A 283 -11.05 -14.24 -15.02
C GLU A 283 -11.72 -14.97 -13.86
N VAL A 284 -10.97 -15.20 -12.79
CA VAL A 284 -11.46 -15.97 -11.64
C VAL A 284 -12.13 -14.99 -10.70
N LYS A 285 -13.37 -14.61 -11.03
CA LYS A 285 -14.18 -13.80 -10.14
C LYS A 285 -15.12 -14.71 -9.35
N ARG A 286 -14.99 -14.69 -8.03
CA ARG A 286 -15.88 -15.46 -7.15
C ARG A 286 -17.13 -14.67 -6.81
N LYS A 287 -18.21 -14.96 -7.50
CA LYS A 287 -19.52 -14.30 -7.33
C LYS A 287 -20.39 -14.86 -6.19
N LYS A 288 -19.98 -15.94 -5.53
CA LYS A 288 -20.78 -16.61 -4.48
C LYS A 288 -20.00 -16.71 -3.18
N SER A 289 -20.70 -16.53 -2.05
CA SER A 289 -20.17 -16.83 -0.73
C SER A 289 -19.80 -18.31 -0.61
N LEU A 290 -18.77 -18.56 0.21
CA LEU A 290 -18.42 -19.92 0.63
C LEU A 290 -19.40 -20.41 1.70
N SER A 291 -19.46 -21.73 1.91
CA SER A 291 -20.12 -22.28 3.08
C SER A 291 -19.47 -21.76 4.36
N ALA A 292 -20.26 -21.39 5.35
CA ALA A 292 -19.72 -20.96 6.63
C ALA A 292 -18.79 -22.01 7.23
N PRO A 293 -17.68 -21.63 7.87
CA PRO A 293 -16.82 -22.59 8.56
C PRO A 293 -17.53 -23.21 9.75
N ALA A 294 -17.16 -24.43 10.10
CA ALA A 294 -17.54 -25.02 11.39
C ALA A 294 -16.76 -24.28 12.49
N VAL A 295 -17.47 -23.60 13.38
CA VAL A 295 -16.88 -22.86 14.51
C VAL A 295 -17.19 -23.56 15.83
N GLU A 296 -16.25 -23.51 16.76
CA GLU A 296 -16.48 -23.95 18.13
C GLU A 296 -17.32 -22.90 18.86
N ARG A 297 -18.42 -23.35 19.46
CA ARG A 297 -19.19 -22.50 20.37
C ARG A 297 -18.44 -22.40 21.69
N CYS A 298 -17.99 -21.20 22.04
CA CYS A 298 -17.36 -20.92 23.33
C CYS A 298 -18.02 -19.72 23.98
N SER A 299 -17.92 -19.60 25.32
CA SER A 299 -18.31 -18.39 26.04
C SER A 299 -17.24 -17.31 25.93
N TRP A 300 -17.60 -16.05 26.21
CA TRP A 300 -16.65 -14.93 26.27
C TRP A 300 -15.52 -15.22 27.27
N GLU A 301 -15.86 -15.76 28.44
CA GLU A 301 -14.90 -16.11 29.49
C GLU A 301 -13.87 -17.13 28.98
N LYS A 302 -14.36 -18.20 28.33
CA LYS A 302 -13.48 -19.22 27.72
C LYS A 302 -12.59 -18.63 26.64
N TYR A 303 -13.08 -17.65 25.87
CA TYR A 303 -12.29 -16.99 24.84
C TYR A 303 -11.20 -16.11 25.47
N ILE A 304 -11.56 -15.19 26.37
CA ILE A 304 -10.64 -14.17 26.89
C ILE A 304 -9.55 -14.76 27.80
N ASP A 305 -9.87 -15.82 28.53
CA ASP A 305 -8.95 -16.52 29.44
C ASP A 305 -8.09 -17.58 28.73
N SER A 306 -8.36 -17.88 27.46
CA SER A 306 -7.58 -18.87 26.73
C SER A 306 -6.16 -18.41 26.47
N GLU A 307 -5.20 -19.30 26.64
CA GLU A 307 -3.83 -19.05 26.21
C GLU A 307 -3.77 -19.01 24.67
N THR A 308 -2.85 -18.22 24.11
CA THR A 308 -2.70 -18.03 22.66
C THR A 308 -2.49 -19.35 21.89
N ILE A 309 -1.98 -20.40 22.56
CA ILE A 309 -1.72 -21.72 21.98
C ILE A 309 -3.00 -22.57 21.88
N ASN A 310 -3.94 -22.38 22.82
CA ASN A 310 -5.17 -23.17 22.95
C ASN A 310 -6.43 -22.34 22.66
N MET A 311 -6.32 -21.28 21.87
CA MET A 311 -7.45 -20.42 21.56
C MET A 311 -8.54 -21.16 20.77
N PRO A 312 -9.83 -21.00 21.12
CA PRO A 312 -10.93 -21.60 20.37
C PRO A 312 -10.92 -21.18 18.91
N THR A 313 -11.25 -22.10 18.01
CA THR A 313 -11.33 -21.80 16.57
C THR A 313 -12.64 -21.07 16.27
N LEU A 314 -12.56 -19.75 16.15
CA LEU A 314 -13.71 -18.88 15.85
C LEU A 314 -13.97 -18.69 14.35
N GLY A 315 -13.12 -19.23 13.48
CA GLY A 315 -13.19 -19.09 12.03
C GLY A 315 -12.71 -20.34 11.28
N ARG A 316 -12.26 -20.17 10.05
CA ARG A 316 -11.62 -21.28 9.32
C ARG A 316 -10.25 -21.58 9.93
N LYS A 317 -9.91 -22.87 9.98
CA LYS A 317 -8.54 -23.27 10.36
C LYS A 317 -7.55 -22.62 9.40
N THR A 318 -6.66 -21.78 9.92
CA THR A 318 -5.71 -21.04 9.12
C THR A 318 -4.70 -21.99 8.47
N ILE A 319 -4.57 -21.85 7.15
CA ILE A 319 -3.53 -22.50 6.37
C ILE A 319 -2.66 -21.39 5.81
N PHE A 320 -1.51 -21.18 6.41
CA PHE A 320 -0.62 -20.13 5.95
C PHE A 320 0.79 -20.65 5.68
N LYS A 321 1.46 -20.00 4.75
CA LYS A 321 2.86 -20.19 4.44
C LYS A 321 3.61 -18.90 4.74
N GLU A 322 4.68 -18.99 5.52
CA GLU A 322 5.60 -17.88 5.75
C GLU A 322 6.88 -18.10 4.94
N GLU A 323 7.26 -17.10 4.19
CA GLU A 323 8.51 -17.06 3.45
C GLU A 323 9.33 -15.86 3.90
N LYS A 324 10.60 -16.11 4.24
CA LYS A 324 11.58 -15.08 4.56
C LYS A 324 12.60 -15.03 3.44
N LYS A 325 12.76 -13.85 2.84
CA LYS A 325 13.72 -13.64 1.78
C LYS A 325 14.60 -12.46 2.13
N THR A 326 15.89 -12.75 2.30
CA THR A 326 16.90 -11.69 2.43
C THR A 326 17.33 -11.25 1.03
N MET A 327 17.31 -9.96 0.81
CA MET A 327 17.60 -9.32 -0.46
C MET A 327 18.72 -8.30 -0.27
N LYS A 328 19.47 -8.08 -1.35
CA LYS A 328 20.44 -6.99 -1.43
C LYS A 328 19.85 -5.90 -2.32
N ALA A 329 19.85 -4.69 -1.83
CA ALA A 329 19.46 -3.52 -2.57
C ALA A 329 20.69 -2.63 -2.80
N THR A 330 20.58 -1.64 -3.65
CA THR A 330 21.60 -0.60 -3.79
C THR A 330 20.98 0.78 -3.69
N VAL A 331 21.72 1.73 -3.13
CA VAL A 331 21.32 3.11 -3.04
C VAL A 331 22.48 4.01 -3.45
N ALA A 332 22.20 4.99 -4.30
CA ALA A 332 23.16 6.01 -4.69
C ALA A 332 22.80 7.31 -3.94
N MET A 333 23.75 7.80 -3.14
CA MET A 333 23.57 8.96 -2.26
C MET A 333 24.33 10.17 -2.79
N ASN A 334 23.69 11.33 -2.81
CA ASN A 334 24.32 12.62 -3.14
C ASN A 334 24.13 13.60 -1.99
N GLU A 335 25.23 14.13 -1.45
CA GLU A 335 25.23 15.06 -0.30
C GLU A 335 24.81 16.49 -0.68
N GLY A 336 24.98 16.85 -1.94
CA GLY A 336 24.64 18.19 -2.46
C GLY A 336 23.22 18.29 -3.05
N PHE A 337 22.39 17.24 -2.92
CA PHE A 337 21.03 17.27 -3.47
C PHE A 337 20.16 18.28 -2.72
N PRO A 338 19.45 19.19 -3.42
CA PRO A 338 18.77 20.32 -2.78
C PRO A 338 17.59 19.93 -1.89
N LEU A 339 16.97 18.76 -2.12
CA LEU A 339 15.84 18.28 -1.33
C LEU A 339 16.33 17.56 -0.10
N LYS A 340 15.77 17.90 1.06
CA LYS A 340 16.02 17.20 2.32
C LYS A 340 15.01 16.07 2.53
N LEU A 341 15.46 14.96 3.13
CA LEU A 341 14.60 13.79 3.39
C LEU A 341 13.53 14.06 4.45
N GLU A 342 13.85 14.82 5.50
CA GLU A 342 12.94 15.04 6.62
C GLU A 342 11.63 15.72 6.21
N PRO A 343 11.61 16.83 5.45
CA PRO A 343 10.36 17.41 4.94
C PRO A 343 9.57 16.47 4.05
N LEU A 344 10.25 15.66 3.22
CA LEU A 344 9.61 14.64 2.38
C LEU A 344 8.94 13.57 3.23
N LEU A 345 9.61 13.08 4.27
CA LEU A 345 9.04 12.12 5.22
C LEU A 345 7.81 12.69 5.94
N ASN A 346 7.80 13.96 6.29
CA ASN A 346 6.63 14.59 6.91
C ASN A 346 5.40 14.59 5.99
N VAL A 347 5.59 14.77 4.68
CA VAL A 347 4.50 14.62 3.69
C VAL A 347 4.07 13.17 3.59
N LEU A 348 5.01 12.24 3.46
CA LEU A 348 4.72 10.81 3.35
C LEU A 348 3.99 10.24 4.59
N GLU A 349 4.31 10.74 5.77
CA GLU A 349 3.61 10.35 7.02
C GLU A 349 2.11 10.65 6.97
N VAL A 350 1.73 11.73 6.31
CA VAL A 350 0.33 12.13 6.21
C VAL A 350 -0.41 11.37 5.11
N ILE A 351 0.21 11.22 3.93
CA ILE A 351 -0.45 10.59 2.76
C ILE A 351 -0.43 9.06 2.80
N ALA A 352 0.54 8.47 3.48
CA ALA A 352 0.70 7.03 3.60
C ALA A 352 1.00 6.62 5.04
N PRO A 353 0.07 6.86 5.98
CA PRO A 353 0.31 6.57 7.39
C PRO A 353 0.35 5.06 7.61
N PHE A 354 1.52 4.52 7.95
CA PHE A 354 1.65 3.13 8.37
C PHE A 354 2.08 3.03 9.83
N LYS A 355 1.66 1.98 10.50
CA LYS A 355 1.71 1.76 11.95
C LYS A 355 3.08 2.01 12.62
N HIS A 356 4.16 2.12 11.87
CA HIS A 356 5.51 2.30 12.41
C HIS A 356 6.29 3.36 11.64
N PHE A 357 5.63 4.45 11.26
CA PHE A 357 6.28 5.53 10.53
C PHE A 357 7.44 6.17 11.32
N ASP A 358 7.29 6.26 12.65
CA ASP A 358 8.38 6.72 13.53
C ASP A 358 9.65 5.88 13.37
N LYS A 359 9.50 4.54 13.26
CA LYS A 359 10.65 3.65 13.02
C LYS A 359 11.30 3.87 11.66
N LEU A 360 10.52 4.31 10.65
CA LEU A 360 11.07 4.70 9.36
C LEU A 360 11.86 6.00 9.48
N LYS A 361 11.35 7.00 10.22
CA LYS A 361 12.06 8.25 10.49
C LYS A 361 13.37 7.97 11.24
N ASP A 362 13.31 7.15 12.28
CA ASP A 362 14.51 6.73 13.03
C ASP A 362 15.52 6.01 12.14
N PHE A 363 15.05 5.10 11.30
CA PHE A 363 15.90 4.38 10.34
C PHE A 363 16.58 5.35 9.37
N VAL A 364 15.82 6.27 8.78
CA VAL A 364 16.34 7.28 7.86
C VAL A 364 17.37 8.19 8.56
N SER A 365 17.07 8.63 9.77
CA SER A 365 17.94 9.57 10.50
C SER A 365 19.22 8.92 11.05
N LEU A 366 19.16 7.64 11.45
CA LEU A 366 20.25 6.99 12.18
C LEU A 366 21.09 6.02 11.33
N LYS A 367 20.54 5.50 10.25
CA LYS A 367 21.18 4.41 9.48
C LYS A 367 21.50 4.76 8.03
N LEU A 368 20.77 5.66 7.40
CA LEU A 368 21.07 6.03 6.01
C LEU A 368 22.46 6.68 5.91
N PRO A 369 23.21 6.37 4.85
CA PRO A 369 24.43 7.12 4.54
C PRO A 369 24.13 8.61 4.31
N PRO A 370 25.13 9.49 4.44
CA PRO A 370 24.94 10.94 4.25
C PRO A 370 24.39 11.31 2.88
N GLY A 371 23.49 12.29 2.83
CA GLY A 371 22.93 12.85 1.61
C GLY A 371 21.49 12.39 1.32
N PHE A 372 21.07 12.59 0.08
CA PHE A 372 19.75 12.22 -0.45
C PHE A 372 19.88 11.01 -1.40
N PRO A 373 18.97 10.01 -1.33
CA PRO A 373 18.99 8.86 -2.22
C PRO A 373 18.51 9.25 -3.63
N VAL A 374 19.44 9.60 -4.52
CA VAL A 374 19.13 9.98 -5.91
C VAL A 374 18.81 8.78 -6.79
N ARG A 375 19.21 7.57 -6.39
CA ARG A 375 18.77 6.31 -7.02
C ARG A 375 18.62 5.22 -5.96
N VAL A 376 17.53 4.47 -6.06
CA VAL A 376 17.25 3.32 -5.21
C VAL A 376 16.91 2.13 -6.11
N GLU A 377 17.57 0.99 -5.87
CA GLU A 377 17.32 -0.27 -6.58
C GLU A 377 16.96 -1.35 -5.58
N ILE A 378 15.75 -1.91 -5.69
CA ILE A 378 15.23 -2.92 -4.77
C ILE A 378 14.79 -4.15 -5.56
N PRO A 379 15.32 -5.36 -5.27
CA PRO A 379 14.83 -6.58 -5.89
C PRO A 379 13.42 -6.89 -5.34
N VAL A 380 12.40 -6.80 -6.19
CA VAL A 380 11.00 -7.08 -5.84
C VAL A 380 10.63 -8.55 -6.08
N LEU A 381 11.25 -9.15 -7.10
CA LEU A 381 11.16 -10.58 -7.40
C LEU A 381 12.58 -11.15 -7.63
N PRO A 382 12.77 -12.48 -7.66
CA PRO A 382 14.08 -13.07 -7.87
C PRO A 382 14.80 -12.59 -9.13
N THR A 383 14.04 -12.24 -10.16
CA THR A 383 14.55 -11.84 -11.47
C THR A 383 14.25 -10.38 -11.82
N ILE A 384 13.54 -9.64 -10.95
CA ILE A 384 13.07 -8.28 -11.23
C ILE A 384 13.54 -7.32 -10.14
N VAL A 385 14.17 -6.24 -10.58
CA VAL A 385 14.62 -5.13 -9.74
C VAL A 385 13.80 -3.91 -10.08
N ALA A 386 13.17 -3.30 -9.08
CA ALA A 386 12.56 -1.97 -9.17
C ALA A 386 13.64 -0.91 -8.97
N ARG A 387 13.69 0.06 -9.86
CA ARG A 387 14.63 1.19 -9.81
C ARG A 387 13.84 2.49 -9.81
N ILE A 388 14.21 3.38 -8.91
CA ILE A 388 13.74 4.77 -8.86
C ILE A 388 14.97 5.67 -8.99
N THR A 389 14.91 6.65 -9.90
CA THR A 389 16.03 7.54 -10.21
C THR A 389 15.54 8.98 -10.31
N PHE A 390 16.12 9.88 -9.52
CA PHE A 390 15.94 11.33 -9.64
C PHE A 390 16.85 11.83 -10.76
N GLN A 391 16.26 12.13 -11.91
CA GLN A 391 17.01 12.58 -13.10
C GLN A 391 17.32 14.05 -13.05
N LYS A 392 16.36 14.87 -12.64
CA LYS A 392 16.46 16.31 -12.57
C LYS A 392 15.71 16.84 -11.36
N PHE A 393 16.28 17.81 -10.68
CA PHE A 393 15.61 18.54 -9.60
C PHE A 393 15.96 20.04 -9.70
N GLU A 394 14.94 20.87 -9.65
CA GLU A 394 15.08 22.32 -9.67
C GLU A 394 14.31 22.89 -8.48
N ALA A 395 15.00 23.53 -7.55
CA ALA A 395 14.40 24.26 -6.44
C ALA A 395 13.99 25.67 -6.86
N GLU A 396 13.00 26.24 -6.18
CA GLU A 396 12.57 27.63 -6.32
C GLU A 396 12.19 28.05 -7.74
N VAL A 397 11.68 27.11 -8.53
CA VAL A 397 11.28 27.37 -9.92
C VAL A 397 10.00 28.23 -9.97
N LYS A 398 9.98 29.23 -10.83
CA LYS A 398 8.75 29.99 -11.10
C LYS A 398 7.76 29.15 -11.91
N ILE A 399 6.88 28.44 -11.21
CA ILE A 399 5.83 27.62 -11.81
C ILE A 399 4.56 28.49 -11.91
N PRO A 400 3.95 28.63 -13.11
CA PRO A 400 2.72 29.39 -13.26
C PRO A 400 1.54 28.67 -12.59
N ASP A 401 0.63 29.41 -11.96
CA ASP A 401 -0.54 28.87 -11.27
C ASP A 401 -1.47 28.10 -12.23
N SER A 402 -1.51 28.53 -13.50
CA SER A 402 -2.29 27.84 -14.53
C SER A 402 -1.92 26.36 -14.72
N LYS A 403 -0.72 25.95 -14.30
CA LYS A 403 -0.27 24.55 -14.38
C LYS A 403 -1.06 23.63 -13.45
N PHE A 404 -1.64 24.18 -12.39
CA PHE A 404 -2.42 23.45 -11.38
C PHE A 404 -3.94 23.58 -11.56
N LEU A 405 -4.36 24.19 -12.67
CA LEU A 405 -5.78 24.34 -13.00
C LEU A 405 -6.17 23.40 -14.13
N ILE A 406 -7.41 22.96 -14.12
CA ILE A 406 -7.99 22.21 -15.24
C ILE A 406 -8.19 23.20 -16.39
N PRO A 407 -7.65 22.92 -17.60
CA PRO A 407 -7.83 23.81 -18.75
C PRO A 407 -9.33 23.95 -19.14
N LYS A 408 -9.73 25.14 -19.57
CA LYS A 408 -11.14 25.46 -19.88
C LYS A 408 -11.75 24.65 -21.04
N ASP A 409 -10.91 24.11 -21.91
CA ASP A 409 -11.31 23.29 -23.06
C ASP A 409 -11.46 21.80 -22.73
N PHE A 410 -11.26 21.41 -21.47
CA PHE A 410 -11.45 20.04 -21.00
C PHE A 410 -12.90 19.82 -20.55
N LYS A 411 -13.42 18.62 -20.83
CA LYS A 411 -14.75 18.17 -20.39
C LYS A 411 -14.64 17.16 -19.26
N GLU A 412 -15.55 17.21 -18.32
CA GLU A 412 -15.62 16.21 -17.26
C GLU A 412 -16.17 14.89 -17.82
N ASP A 413 -15.46 13.80 -17.56
CA ASP A 413 -15.83 12.43 -17.90
C ASP A 413 -15.62 11.54 -16.67
N PRO A 414 -16.67 11.24 -15.90
CA PRO A 414 -16.58 10.47 -14.66
C PRO A 414 -16.16 9.01 -14.86
N CYS A 415 -16.22 8.50 -16.08
CA CYS A 415 -15.92 7.09 -16.40
C CYS A 415 -14.60 6.93 -17.18
N ARG A 416 -13.80 7.99 -17.30
CA ARG A 416 -12.55 7.93 -18.08
C ARG A 416 -11.51 6.99 -17.49
N PHE A 417 -11.44 6.90 -16.17
CA PHE A 417 -10.52 6.08 -15.40
C PHE A 417 -11.32 5.23 -14.43
N PRO A 418 -11.82 4.07 -14.86
CA PRO A 418 -12.75 3.26 -14.06
C PRO A 418 -12.12 2.65 -12.80
N ASP A 419 -10.78 2.58 -12.73
CA ASP A 419 -10.04 2.00 -11.60
C ASP A 419 -9.59 3.05 -10.57
N LEU A 420 -10.09 4.29 -10.66
CA LEU A 420 -9.65 5.42 -9.82
C LEU A 420 -10.75 6.01 -8.97
#